data_13a63f58c790facf7abe074694cab568
#
_entry.id   13a63f58c790facf7abe074694cab568
#
_cell.length_a   1.000
_cell.length_b   1.000
_cell.length_c   1.000
_cell.angle_alpha   90.00
_cell.angle_beta   90.00
_cell.angle_gamma   90.00
#
_symmetry.space_group_name_H-M   'P 1'
#
loop_
_entity.id
_entity.type
_entity.pdbx_description
1 polymer ?
#
loop_
_entity_poly.entity_id
_entity_poly.type
_entity_poly.pdbx_seq_one_letter_code
_entity_poly.pdbx_strand_id
1 'polypeptide(L)'
;MCFELDLSYLLHQVDYHPKKRCLEEKKQWHTHAKCLCAFSAVDDVDNAAEAANWINKNQGENLRLVLPNDVSPDLENVALAGHSKGGKAAFALALGYANTSLKFKALIGLDPVAGRDTSNRLEPKILNYIPQNFKIPMPIALIGTGLGDDGCCGCFPPAAPWGCNHPFFFNECKPPVCYFVAKDFGHMDMVDEWLIKLSGMFVCKTGKGSYADMRRACGGIFVAFLKTYMFDDAEDLTTIVDSPATFAPIKLDPVLWLRS
;
A
#
# COMPACT_ATOMS: atom_id res chain seq x y z
N MET A 1 3.86 -9.44 6.06
CA MET A 1 4.65 -8.34 6.60
C MET A 1 4.58 -7.24 5.55
N CYS A 2 3.74 -6.24 5.78
CA CYS A 2 3.65 -5.11 4.88
C CYS A 2 4.83 -4.22 5.18
N PHE A 3 5.76 -4.26 4.31
CA PHE A 3 6.69 -3.16 4.18
C PHE A 3 6.15 -2.27 3.05
N GLU A 4 5.74 -1.03 3.37
CA GLU A 4 6.33 -0.01 2.54
C GLU A 4 7.77 -0.48 2.44
N LEU A 5 8.15 -1.00 1.28
CA LEU A 5 9.56 -1.22 1.00
C LEU A 5 10.15 0.18 1.03
N ASP A 6 10.50 0.62 2.23
CA ASP A 6 11.51 1.64 2.39
C ASP A 6 12.79 0.96 1.88
N LEU A 7 12.93 1.03 0.56
CA LEU A 7 14.17 0.62 -0.12
C LEU A 7 15.40 1.26 0.55
N SER A 8 15.22 2.34 1.32
CA SER A 8 16.28 2.97 2.09
C SER A 8 16.74 2.08 3.26
N TYR A 9 15.86 1.27 3.86
CA TYR A 9 16.25 0.38 4.96
C TYR A 9 16.97 -0.88 4.44
N LEU A 10 16.52 -1.43 3.30
CA LEU A 10 17.23 -2.51 2.61
C LEU A 10 18.58 -2.04 2.03
N LEU A 11 18.66 -0.81 1.54
CA LEU A 11 19.90 -0.23 1.01
C LEU A 11 20.90 0.20 2.10
N HIS A 12 20.46 0.36 3.36
CA HIS A 12 21.36 0.64 4.50
C HIS A 12 22.08 -0.60 5.04
N GLN A 13 21.61 -1.80 4.75
CA GLN A 13 22.25 -3.05 5.15
C GLN A 13 23.16 -3.64 4.07
N VAL A 14 23.15 -3.07 2.88
CA VAL A 14 23.99 -3.52 1.77
C VAL A 14 24.93 -2.39 1.40
N ASP A 15 26.23 -2.66 1.42
CA ASP A 15 27.28 -1.82 0.84
C ASP A 15 27.12 -1.74 -0.70
N TYR A 16 25.93 -1.38 -1.16
CA TYR A 16 25.70 -1.01 -2.53
C TYR A 16 26.15 0.44 -2.70
N HIS A 17 27.34 0.59 -3.24
CA HIS A 17 27.92 1.86 -3.62
C HIS A 17 27.41 2.39 -4.96
N PRO A 18 26.37 3.23 -4.95
CA PRO A 18 26.24 4.31 -5.90
C PRO A 18 26.59 5.62 -5.21
N LYS A 19 27.79 5.70 -4.58
CA LYS A 19 28.22 6.87 -3.77
C LYS A 19 28.31 8.20 -4.52
N LYS A 20 28.22 8.24 -5.83
CA LYS A 20 28.19 9.49 -6.58
C LYS A 20 26.80 9.97 -6.99
N ARG A 21 25.86 9.08 -7.30
CA ARG A 21 24.50 9.48 -7.64
C ARG A 21 23.68 9.86 -6.41
N CYS A 22 23.80 9.11 -5.33
CA CYS A 22 23.02 9.32 -4.10
C CYS A 22 23.33 10.65 -3.38
N LEU A 23 24.49 11.29 -3.58
CA LEU A 23 24.81 12.61 -3.00
C LEU A 23 24.21 13.77 -3.80
N GLU A 24 24.05 13.63 -5.10
CA GLU A 24 23.32 14.60 -5.93
C GLU A 24 21.81 14.40 -5.75
N GLU A 25 21.34 13.17 -5.66
CA GLU A 25 19.94 12.85 -5.38
C GLU A 25 19.52 13.26 -3.95
N LYS A 26 20.37 13.14 -2.92
CA LYS A 26 20.04 13.66 -1.58
C LYS A 26 19.78 15.18 -1.56
N LYS A 27 20.46 15.96 -2.39
CA LYS A 27 20.11 17.38 -2.57
C LYS A 27 18.78 17.55 -3.29
N GLN A 28 18.45 16.66 -4.19
CA GLN A 28 17.17 16.64 -4.92
C GLN A 28 16.02 16.16 -4.01
N TRP A 29 16.26 15.17 -3.13
CA TRP A 29 15.28 14.73 -2.14
C TRP A 29 14.94 15.81 -1.11
N HIS A 30 15.91 16.62 -0.65
CA HIS A 30 15.64 17.76 0.24
C HIS A 30 14.83 18.86 -0.44
N THR A 31 14.93 19.01 -1.76
CA THR A 31 14.06 19.90 -2.54
C THR A 31 12.71 19.28 -2.84
N HIS A 32 12.59 17.96 -2.96
CA HIS A 32 11.30 17.26 -3.18
C HIS A 32 10.47 17.12 -1.90
N ALA A 33 11.10 17.02 -0.72
CA ALA A 33 10.38 17.07 0.56
C ALA A 33 9.60 18.38 0.78
N LYS A 34 9.91 19.43 0.03
CA LYS A 34 9.12 20.66 0.00
C LYS A 34 7.96 20.66 -0.99
N CYS A 35 7.83 19.63 -1.83
CA CYS A 35 6.75 19.52 -2.81
C CYS A 35 5.93 18.24 -2.59
N LEU A 36 5.24 18.15 -1.45
CA LEU A 36 4.14 17.22 -1.22
C LEU A 36 2.95 17.46 -2.18
N CYS A 37 3.17 18.18 -3.26
CA CYS A 37 2.19 18.56 -4.26
C CYS A 37 2.50 17.98 -5.65
N ALA A 38 3.23 16.87 -5.76
CA ALA A 38 3.37 16.22 -7.05
C ALA A 38 2.00 15.72 -7.54
N PHE A 39 1.48 16.35 -8.58
CA PHE A 39 0.22 16.01 -9.23
C PHE A 39 0.30 14.73 -10.09
N SER A 40 1.47 14.09 -10.15
CA SER A 40 1.70 12.85 -10.90
C SER A 40 2.27 11.77 -9.98
N ALA A 41 1.88 10.54 -10.23
CA ALA A 41 2.44 9.34 -9.63
C ALA A 41 3.03 8.41 -10.70
N VAL A 42 3.32 8.93 -11.89
CA VAL A 42 3.92 8.14 -12.99
C VAL A 42 5.28 7.64 -12.55
N ASP A 43 6.14 8.52 -12.02
CA ASP A 43 7.46 8.16 -11.53
C ASP A 43 7.39 7.08 -10.44
N ASP A 44 6.35 7.08 -9.58
CA ASP A 44 6.18 6.06 -8.54
C ASP A 44 5.84 4.68 -9.16
N VAL A 45 5.08 4.66 -10.25
CA VAL A 45 4.74 3.41 -10.95
C VAL A 45 5.96 2.85 -11.67
N ASP A 46 6.73 3.71 -12.34
CA ASP A 46 7.96 3.34 -13.03
C ASP A 46 9.02 2.85 -12.04
N ASN A 47 9.21 3.55 -10.91
CA ASN A 47 10.12 3.13 -9.85
C ASN A 47 9.71 1.78 -9.23
N ALA A 48 8.40 1.54 -9.04
CA ALA A 48 7.90 0.25 -8.56
C ALA A 48 8.17 -0.87 -9.58
N ALA A 49 8.00 -0.59 -10.87
CA ALA A 49 8.32 -1.55 -11.94
C ALA A 49 9.83 -1.83 -12.01
N GLU A 50 10.67 -0.80 -11.90
CA GLU A 50 12.14 -0.96 -11.87
C GLU A 50 12.58 -1.79 -10.68
N ALA A 51 12.02 -1.55 -9.48
CA ALA A 51 12.30 -2.33 -8.29
C ALA A 51 11.89 -3.81 -8.47
N ALA A 52 10.70 -4.05 -9.02
CA ALA A 52 10.22 -5.39 -9.32
C ALA A 52 11.13 -6.11 -10.35
N ASN A 53 11.56 -5.41 -11.39
CA ASN A 53 12.47 -5.93 -12.40
C ASN A 53 13.86 -6.20 -11.82
N TRP A 54 14.35 -5.34 -10.91
CA TRP A 54 15.61 -5.58 -10.21
C TRP A 54 15.55 -6.82 -9.32
N ILE A 55 14.44 -7.02 -8.59
CA ILE A 55 14.18 -8.22 -7.77
C ILE A 55 14.21 -9.48 -8.63
N ASN A 56 13.55 -9.44 -9.80
CA ASN A 56 13.41 -10.62 -10.67
C ASN A 56 14.65 -10.88 -11.55
N LYS A 57 15.61 -9.96 -11.61
CA LYS A 57 16.77 -10.06 -12.48
C LYS A 57 17.57 -11.31 -12.14
N ASN A 58 17.94 -12.07 -13.20
CA ASN A 58 18.66 -13.33 -13.09
C ASN A 58 18.02 -14.31 -12.09
N GLN A 59 16.70 -14.44 -12.13
CA GLN A 59 15.94 -15.35 -11.25
C GLN A 59 16.16 -15.05 -9.74
N GLY A 60 16.27 -13.77 -9.38
CA GLY A 60 16.41 -13.34 -8.00
C GLY A 60 17.84 -13.30 -7.46
N GLU A 61 18.86 -13.43 -8.31
CA GLU A 61 20.24 -13.29 -7.87
C GLU A 61 20.52 -11.95 -7.17
N ASN A 62 19.96 -10.85 -7.70
CA ASN A 62 20.11 -9.55 -7.06
C ASN A 62 19.55 -9.53 -5.63
N LEU A 63 18.40 -10.17 -5.42
CA LEU A 63 17.78 -10.25 -4.11
C LEU A 63 18.60 -11.14 -3.15
N ARG A 64 19.22 -12.21 -3.66
CA ARG A 64 20.12 -13.07 -2.88
C ARG A 64 21.36 -12.35 -2.38
N LEU A 65 21.83 -11.32 -3.09
CA LEU A 65 22.97 -10.51 -2.64
C LEU A 65 22.67 -9.67 -1.40
N VAL A 66 21.40 -9.42 -1.11
CA VAL A 66 20.94 -8.56 0.00
C VAL A 66 20.26 -9.34 1.12
N LEU A 67 19.90 -10.60 0.89
CA LEU A 67 19.32 -11.48 1.89
C LEU A 67 20.41 -12.21 2.69
N PRO A 68 20.13 -12.60 3.94
CA PRO A 68 20.98 -13.52 4.68
C PRO A 68 21.24 -14.80 3.89
N ASN A 69 22.42 -15.41 4.07
CA ASN A 69 22.85 -16.58 3.29
C ASN A 69 21.95 -17.83 3.45
N ASP A 70 21.22 -17.90 4.53
CA ASP A 70 20.28 -18.97 4.86
C ASP A 70 18.83 -18.68 4.38
N VAL A 71 18.60 -17.53 3.73
CA VAL A 71 17.29 -17.11 3.20
C VAL A 71 17.30 -17.20 1.69
N SER A 72 16.31 -17.91 1.13
CA SER A 72 16.05 -17.95 -0.30
C SER A 72 14.75 -17.21 -0.63
N PRO A 73 14.76 -16.30 -1.61
CA PRO A 73 13.54 -15.62 -2.03
C PRO A 73 12.61 -16.58 -2.78
N ASP A 74 11.32 -16.52 -2.47
CA ASP A 74 10.26 -17.17 -3.23
C ASP A 74 9.66 -16.17 -4.21
N LEU A 75 10.10 -16.22 -5.47
CA LEU A 75 9.61 -15.34 -6.52
C LEU A 75 8.31 -15.82 -7.18
N GLU A 76 7.84 -17.01 -6.83
CA GLU A 76 6.55 -17.53 -7.28
C GLU A 76 5.38 -17.00 -6.42
N ASN A 77 5.65 -16.60 -5.18
CA ASN A 77 4.66 -16.11 -4.22
C ASN A 77 4.94 -14.67 -3.80
N VAL A 78 4.84 -13.75 -4.76
CA VAL A 78 5.09 -12.32 -4.52
C VAL A 78 3.77 -11.54 -4.48
N ALA A 79 3.60 -10.75 -3.43
CA ALA A 79 2.51 -9.77 -3.33
C ALA A 79 3.00 -8.35 -3.62
N LEU A 80 2.14 -7.57 -4.27
CA LEU A 80 2.33 -6.14 -4.46
C LEU A 80 1.50 -5.40 -3.40
N ALA A 81 2.11 -4.47 -2.69
CA ALA A 81 1.42 -3.71 -1.64
C ALA A 81 1.82 -2.24 -1.67
N GLY A 82 0.91 -1.36 -1.22
CA GLY A 82 1.22 0.04 -1.09
C GLY A 82 0.20 0.81 -0.26
N HIS A 83 0.67 1.88 0.41
CA HIS A 83 -0.13 2.80 1.21
C HIS A 83 -0.33 4.13 0.49
N SER A 84 -1.50 4.73 0.63
CA SER A 84 -1.77 6.09 0.14
C SER A 84 -1.53 6.20 -1.38
N LYS A 85 -0.71 7.16 -1.81
CA LYS A 85 -0.22 7.33 -3.18
C LYS A 85 0.54 6.07 -3.67
N GLY A 86 1.31 5.41 -2.80
CA GLY A 86 1.95 4.12 -3.10
C GLY A 86 0.95 3.00 -3.34
N GLY A 87 -0.18 3.00 -2.63
CA GLY A 87 -1.30 2.10 -2.91
C GLY A 87 -1.87 2.31 -4.31
N LYS A 88 -2.07 3.58 -4.72
CA LYS A 88 -2.48 3.90 -6.09
C LYS A 88 -1.44 3.45 -7.13
N ALA A 89 -0.13 3.62 -6.83
CA ALA A 89 0.94 3.17 -7.72
C ALA A 89 0.95 1.64 -7.85
N ALA A 90 0.72 0.90 -6.78
CA ALA A 90 0.57 -0.56 -6.81
C ALA A 90 -0.60 -1.00 -7.69
N PHE A 91 -1.76 -0.36 -7.56
CA PHE A 91 -2.90 -0.60 -8.46
C PHE A 91 -2.57 -0.28 -9.92
N ALA A 92 -1.90 0.84 -10.18
CA ALA A 92 -1.49 1.22 -11.53
C ALA A 92 -0.52 0.21 -12.14
N LEU A 93 0.46 -0.28 -11.36
CA LEU A 93 1.38 -1.33 -11.80
C LEU A 93 0.64 -2.64 -12.10
N ALA A 94 -0.29 -3.05 -11.22
CA ALA A 94 -1.12 -4.25 -11.44
C ALA A 94 -2.04 -4.13 -12.67
N LEU A 95 -2.44 -2.91 -13.03
CA LEU A 95 -3.21 -2.61 -14.25
C LEU A 95 -2.33 -2.54 -15.52
N GLY A 96 -1.00 -2.64 -15.40
CA GLY A 96 -0.09 -2.66 -16.53
C GLY A 96 0.34 -1.28 -17.04
N TYR A 97 0.26 -0.23 -16.21
CA TYR A 97 0.75 1.10 -16.60
C TYR A 97 2.28 1.21 -16.67
N ALA A 98 3.01 0.25 -16.11
CA ALA A 98 4.44 0.06 -16.34
C ALA A 98 4.75 -1.43 -16.52
N ASN A 99 5.84 -1.73 -17.26
CA ASN A 99 6.22 -3.10 -17.55
C ASN A 99 7.06 -3.71 -16.42
N THR A 100 6.66 -4.88 -15.95
CA THR A 100 7.44 -5.67 -15.01
C THR A 100 7.56 -7.12 -15.45
N SER A 101 8.73 -7.70 -15.25
CA SER A 101 9.00 -9.12 -15.47
C SER A 101 8.56 -10.00 -14.29
N LEU A 102 8.41 -9.39 -13.10
CA LEU A 102 7.94 -10.08 -11.90
C LEU A 102 6.42 -10.25 -11.95
N LYS A 103 5.95 -11.45 -11.66
CA LYS A 103 4.53 -11.75 -11.56
C LYS A 103 4.07 -11.61 -10.11
N PHE A 104 2.96 -10.92 -9.93
CA PHE A 104 2.35 -10.79 -8.60
C PHE A 104 1.17 -11.75 -8.47
N LYS A 105 1.06 -12.42 -7.32
CA LYS A 105 -0.05 -13.31 -6.98
C LYS A 105 -1.15 -12.66 -6.17
N ALA A 106 -0.86 -11.51 -5.58
CA ALA A 106 -1.83 -10.79 -4.75
C ALA A 106 -1.52 -9.27 -4.75
N LEU A 107 -2.56 -8.46 -4.56
CA LEU A 107 -2.45 -7.02 -4.44
C LEU A 107 -3.07 -6.57 -3.11
N ILE A 108 -2.37 -5.70 -2.38
CA ILE A 108 -2.84 -5.13 -1.13
C ILE A 108 -2.78 -3.61 -1.17
N GLY A 109 -3.94 -2.97 -1.07
CA GLY A 109 -4.05 -1.52 -0.98
C GLY A 109 -4.33 -1.07 0.45
N LEU A 110 -3.41 -0.30 1.03
CA LEU A 110 -3.58 0.34 2.33
C LEU A 110 -4.03 1.77 2.10
N ASP A 111 -5.28 2.03 2.39
CA ASP A 111 -5.92 3.32 2.26
C ASP A 111 -5.46 4.09 0.98
N PRO A 112 -5.58 3.46 -0.21
CA PRO A 112 -5.04 4.01 -1.45
C PRO A 112 -5.70 5.35 -1.79
N VAL A 113 -4.90 6.28 -2.33
CA VAL A 113 -5.35 7.63 -2.68
C VAL A 113 -4.98 7.99 -4.11
N ALA A 114 -6.00 8.25 -4.94
CA ALA A 114 -5.85 8.53 -6.37
C ALA A 114 -5.77 10.03 -6.71
N GLY A 115 -5.84 10.92 -5.73
CA GLY A 115 -5.82 12.36 -5.98
C GLY A 115 -6.30 13.19 -4.80
N ARG A 116 -6.41 14.50 -5.02
CA ARG A 116 -6.93 15.46 -4.05
C ARG A 116 -8.46 15.58 -4.10
N ASP A 117 -9.02 15.36 -5.27
CA ASP A 117 -10.44 15.33 -5.57
C ASP A 117 -10.65 14.70 -6.94
N THR A 118 -11.91 14.52 -7.33
CA THR A 118 -12.28 13.89 -8.62
C THR A 118 -11.78 14.66 -9.86
N SER A 119 -11.52 15.96 -9.73
CA SER A 119 -10.99 16.80 -10.81
C SER A 119 -9.46 16.82 -10.83
N ASN A 120 -8.84 16.69 -9.65
CA ASN A 120 -7.37 16.75 -9.45
C ASN A 120 -6.82 15.37 -9.08
N ARG A 121 -7.03 14.39 -9.96
CA ARG A 121 -6.52 13.03 -9.81
C ARG A 121 -5.06 12.93 -10.24
N LEU A 122 -4.31 12.07 -9.56
CA LEU A 122 -2.91 11.77 -9.90
C LEU A 122 -2.82 10.94 -11.20
N GLU A 123 -1.88 11.28 -12.06
CA GLU A 123 -1.56 10.45 -13.22
C GLU A 123 -0.76 9.18 -12.81
N PRO A 124 -1.00 8.03 -13.50
CA PRO A 124 -2.08 7.77 -14.44
C PRO A 124 -3.45 7.75 -13.73
N LYS A 125 -4.49 8.25 -14.38
CA LYS A 125 -5.86 8.29 -13.81
C LYS A 125 -6.51 6.92 -13.88
N ILE A 126 -6.30 6.10 -12.85
CA ILE A 126 -6.78 4.70 -12.85
C ILE A 126 -8.25 4.55 -12.48
N LEU A 127 -8.81 5.40 -11.61
CA LEU A 127 -10.22 5.36 -11.26
C LEU A 127 -11.08 5.87 -12.42
N ASN A 128 -12.04 5.08 -12.84
CA ASN A 128 -12.99 5.42 -13.89
C ASN A 128 -14.42 5.60 -13.35
N TYR A 129 -14.64 5.32 -12.05
CA TYR A 129 -15.93 5.37 -11.36
C TYR A 129 -16.97 4.42 -11.95
N ILE A 130 -16.51 3.34 -12.58
CA ILE A 130 -17.32 2.26 -13.13
C ILE A 130 -17.16 1.03 -12.25
N PRO A 131 -18.26 0.48 -11.69
CA PRO A 131 -18.16 -0.73 -10.86
C PRO A 131 -17.47 -1.87 -11.57
N GLN A 132 -16.60 -2.58 -10.86
CA GLN A 132 -15.87 -3.77 -11.33
C GLN A 132 -15.11 -3.55 -12.65
N ASN A 133 -14.56 -2.35 -12.85
CA ASN A 133 -13.84 -1.99 -14.08
C ASN A 133 -12.36 -2.39 -14.07
N PHE A 134 -11.75 -2.61 -12.92
CA PHE A 134 -10.35 -3.01 -12.85
C PHE A 134 -10.13 -4.38 -13.48
N LYS A 135 -9.17 -4.45 -14.40
CA LYS A 135 -8.74 -5.69 -15.06
C LYS A 135 -7.50 -6.25 -14.36
N ILE A 136 -7.61 -6.48 -13.06
CA ILE A 136 -6.53 -7.03 -12.24
C ILE A 136 -6.80 -8.53 -12.08
N PRO A 137 -5.90 -9.41 -12.55
CA PRO A 137 -6.15 -10.85 -12.61
C PRO A 137 -5.76 -11.60 -11.31
N MET A 138 -5.63 -10.89 -10.19
CA MET A 138 -5.20 -11.46 -8.92
C MET A 138 -6.13 -11.05 -7.78
N PRO A 139 -6.16 -11.79 -6.66
CA PRO A 139 -6.88 -11.42 -5.45
C PRO A 139 -6.41 -10.07 -4.90
N ILE A 140 -7.36 -9.30 -4.36
CA ILE A 140 -7.12 -7.96 -3.84
C ILE A 140 -7.57 -7.86 -2.38
N ALA A 141 -6.72 -7.32 -1.50
CA ALA A 141 -7.14 -6.83 -0.19
C ALA A 141 -7.08 -5.32 -0.15
N LEU A 142 -8.14 -4.71 0.36
CA LEU A 142 -8.20 -3.28 0.63
C LEU A 142 -8.42 -3.05 2.12
N ILE A 143 -7.56 -2.26 2.74
CA ILE A 143 -7.72 -1.80 4.11
C ILE A 143 -7.84 -0.28 4.08
N GLY A 144 -9.01 0.24 4.39
CA GLY A 144 -9.28 1.66 4.44
C GLY A 144 -9.36 2.19 5.87
N THR A 145 -9.41 3.51 6.00
CA THR A 145 -9.56 4.21 7.27
C THR A 145 -10.85 5.02 7.30
N GLY A 146 -11.58 4.96 8.41
CA GLY A 146 -12.88 5.65 8.55
C GLY A 146 -12.77 7.15 8.76
N LEU A 147 -11.58 7.67 9.11
CA LEU A 147 -11.32 9.09 9.32
C LEU A 147 -10.41 9.69 8.23
N GLY A 148 -10.08 8.91 7.19
CA GLY A 148 -9.15 9.34 6.14
C GLY A 148 -9.67 10.48 5.28
N ASP A 149 -10.99 10.60 5.11
CA ASP A 149 -11.67 11.67 4.39
C ASP A 149 -12.09 12.86 5.29
N ASP A 150 -11.78 12.81 6.57
CA ASP A 150 -11.95 13.94 7.47
C ASP A 150 -10.78 14.93 7.33
N GLY A 151 -11.10 16.22 7.21
CA GLY A 151 -10.10 17.29 7.31
C GLY A 151 -9.58 17.46 8.74
N CYS A 152 -8.34 17.95 8.88
CA CYS A 152 -7.76 18.24 10.18
C CYS A 152 -7.89 19.75 10.53
N CYS A 153 -8.39 20.04 11.74
CA CYS A 153 -8.40 21.39 12.32
C CYS A 153 -9.07 22.48 11.48
N GLY A 154 -9.91 22.11 10.53
CA GLY A 154 -10.61 23.05 9.64
C GLY A 154 -9.72 23.79 8.62
N CYS A 155 -8.40 23.57 8.66
CA CYS A 155 -7.42 24.26 7.81
C CYS A 155 -6.73 23.35 6.79
N PHE A 156 -6.71 22.03 7.07
CA PHE A 156 -6.03 21.07 6.21
C PHE A 156 -7.04 20.14 5.52
N PRO A 157 -6.86 19.91 4.20
CA PRO A 157 -7.73 19.00 3.47
C PRO A 157 -7.58 17.56 3.98
N PRO A 158 -8.57 16.68 3.69
CA PRO A 158 -8.46 15.26 3.99
C PRO A 158 -7.21 14.62 3.38
N ALA A 159 -6.61 13.68 4.11
CA ALA A 159 -5.46 12.92 3.61
C ALA A 159 -5.86 11.86 2.56
N ALA A 160 -7.07 11.30 2.71
CA ALA A 160 -7.67 10.36 1.76
C ALA A 160 -9.05 10.88 1.30
N PRO A 161 -9.08 11.89 0.40
CA PRO A 161 -10.29 12.62 0.06
C PRO A 161 -11.37 11.74 -0.58
N TRP A 162 -12.64 12.01 -0.25
CA TRP A 162 -13.77 11.38 -0.90
C TRP A 162 -13.70 11.53 -2.42
N GLY A 163 -14.04 10.48 -3.13
CA GLY A 163 -13.89 10.41 -4.59
C GLY A 163 -12.55 9.87 -5.07
N CYS A 164 -11.52 9.85 -4.22
CA CYS A 164 -10.17 9.40 -4.55
C CYS A 164 -9.60 8.34 -3.60
N ASN A 165 -10.39 7.91 -2.60
CA ASN A 165 -9.98 7.03 -1.53
C ASN A 165 -10.46 5.58 -1.70
N HIS A 166 -10.16 4.72 -0.74
CA HIS A 166 -10.37 3.28 -0.74
C HIS A 166 -11.77 2.79 -1.16
N PRO A 167 -12.93 3.45 -0.84
CA PRO A 167 -14.24 2.99 -1.32
C PRO A 167 -14.36 2.98 -2.84
N PHE A 168 -13.73 3.93 -3.52
CA PHE A 168 -13.75 4.02 -4.99
C PHE A 168 -12.86 2.97 -5.64
N PHE A 169 -11.73 2.63 -5.01
CA PHE A 169 -10.93 1.48 -5.42
C PHE A 169 -11.70 0.18 -5.26
N PHE A 170 -12.35 -0.02 -4.09
CA PHE A 170 -13.15 -1.22 -3.84
C PHE A 170 -14.29 -1.37 -4.85
N ASN A 171 -15.00 -0.28 -5.17
CA ASN A 171 -16.08 -0.31 -6.15
C ASN A 171 -15.62 -0.77 -7.54
N GLU A 172 -14.40 -0.46 -7.95
CA GLU A 172 -13.86 -0.88 -9.25
C GLU A 172 -13.19 -2.25 -9.22
N CYS A 173 -12.93 -2.84 -8.04
CA CYS A 173 -12.38 -4.19 -7.92
C CYS A 173 -13.38 -5.27 -8.33
N LYS A 174 -12.87 -6.33 -8.95
CA LYS A 174 -13.60 -7.57 -9.18
C LYS A 174 -13.28 -8.59 -8.10
N PRO A 175 -14.18 -9.52 -7.79
CA PRO A 175 -13.83 -10.69 -7.00
C PRO A 175 -12.66 -11.49 -7.61
N PRO A 176 -11.81 -12.15 -6.80
CA PRO A 176 -11.88 -12.16 -5.34
C PRO A 176 -11.29 -10.88 -4.71
N VAL A 177 -12.06 -10.24 -3.84
CA VAL A 177 -11.62 -9.03 -3.14
C VAL A 177 -12.09 -9.02 -1.68
N CYS A 178 -11.17 -8.67 -0.76
CA CYS A 178 -11.44 -8.41 0.64
C CYS A 178 -11.40 -6.91 0.91
N TYR A 179 -12.32 -6.41 1.73
CA TYR A 179 -12.39 -5.01 2.09
C TYR A 179 -12.65 -4.84 3.57
N PHE A 180 -11.77 -4.10 4.22
CA PHE A 180 -11.80 -3.83 5.66
C PHE A 180 -11.66 -2.34 5.90
N VAL A 181 -12.46 -1.78 6.78
CA VAL A 181 -12.31 -0.37 7.16
C VAL A 181 -12.04 -0.27 8.66
N ALA A 182 -10.88 0.26 9.02
CA ALA A 182 -10.52 0.63 10.38
C ALA A 182 -11.28 1.91 10.76
N LYS A 183 -12.50 1.73 11.30
CA LYS A 183 -13.53 2.78 11.39
C LYS A 183 -13.09 4.02 12.16
N ASP A 184 -12.37 3.80 13.26
CA ASP A 184 -12.02 4.84 14.22
C ASP A 184 -10.57 5.36 14.04
N PHE A 185 -9.95 5.08 12.88
CA PHE A 185 -8.56 5.43 12.57
C PHE A 185 -8.46 6.32 11.33
N GLY A 186 -7.42 7.14 11.32
CA GLY A 186 -7.07 8.03 10.22
C GLY A 186 -6.01 7.44 9.30
N HIS A 187 -5.82 8.12 8.18
CA HIS A 187 -4.95 7.73 7.07
C HIS A 187 -3.52 7.35 7.48
N MET A 188 -2.94 8.06 8.45
CA MET A 188 -1.55 7.87 8.88
C MET A 188 -1.41 6.97 10.11
N ASP A 189 -2.50 6.51 10.73
CA ASP A 189 -2.45 5.76 11.98
C ASP A 189 -1.85 4.34 11.85
N MET A 190 -1.75 3.84 10.62
CA MET A 190 -1.10 2.57 10.30
C MET A 190 0.41 2.69 10.09
N VAL A 191 0.93 3.90 9.95
CA VAL A 191 2.35 4.18 9.69
C VAL A 191 3.12 4.29 11.00
N ASP A 192 4.43 4.04 10.97
CA ASP A 192 5.28 4.19 12.13
C ASP A 192 5.39 5.64 12.60
N GLU A 193 5.30 5.85 13.91
CA GLU A 193 5.28 7.18 14.52
C GLU A 193 6.51 8.03 14.19
N TRP A 194 7.68 7.40 14.00
CA TRP A 194 8.89 8.11 13.64
C TRP A 194 8.83 8.66 12.21
N LEU A 195 8.17 7.96 11.28
CA LEU A 195 7.94 8.43 9.91
C LEU A 195 6.98 9.62 9.90
N ILE A 196 5.93 9.59 10.72
CA ILE A 196 5.00 10.71 10.89
C ILE A 196 5.75 11.93 11.41
N LYS A 197 6.59 11.76 12.43
CA LYS A 197 7.42 12.84 12.99
C LYS A 197 8.41 13.40 11.99
N LEU A 198 9.07 12.55 11.20
CA LEU A 198 10.05 12.95 10.21
C LEU A 198 9.43 13.67 9.01
N SER A 199 8.24 13.24 8.58
CA SER A 199 7.55 13.79 7.41
C SER A 199 6.83 15.11 7.69
N GLY A 200 6.67 15.51 8.95
CA GLY A 200 5.87 16.68 9.33
C GLY A 200 4.37 16.52 9.04
N MET A 201 3.88 15.30 8.82
CA MET A 201 2.49 15.00 8.46
C MET A 201 1.55 14.96 9.69
N PHE A 202 1.80 15.82 10.69
CA PHE A 202 0.92 15.98 11.85
C PHE A 202 -0.46 16.57 11.54
N VAL A 203 -0.68 16.92 10.28
CA VAL A 203 -1.89 17.61 9.83
C VAL A 203 -3.00 16.66 9.37
N CYS A 204 -2.79 15.34 9.46
CA CYS A 204 -3.81 14.36 9.14
C CYS A 204 -4.72 14.11 10.35
N LYS A 205 -6.00 13.87 10.10
CA LYS A 205 -6.93 13.41 11.13
C LYS A 205 -6.46 12.06 11.68
N THR A 206 -6.33 11.97 13.01
CA THR A 206 -5.93 10.75 13.71
C THR A 206 -7.09 10.20 14.53
N GLY A 207 -7.10 8.89 14.71
CA GLY A 207 -8.03 8.20 15.60
C GLY A 207 -7.66 8.36 17.07
N LYS A 208 -8.53 7.86 17.94
CA LYS A 208 -8.31 7.85 19.38
C LYS A 208 -7.76 6.52 19.91
N GLY A 209 -7.57 5.54 19.00
CA GLY A 209 -7.09 4.21 19.32
C GLY A 209 -5.57 4.12 19.40
N SER A 210 -5.09 2.93 19.77
CA SER A 210 -3.67 2.60 19.79
C SER A 210 -3.13 2.38 18.38
N TYR A 211 -2.09 3.12 17.98
CA TYR A 211 -1.39 2.88 16.71
C TYR A 211 -0.79 1.47 16.63
N ALA A 212 -0.37 0.91 17.75
CA ALA A 212 0.11 -0.47 17.82
C ALA A 212 -1.01 -1.47 17.49
N ASP A 213 -2.24 -1.21 17.93
CA ASP A 213 -3.40 -2.04 17.61
C ASP A 213 -3.79 -1.91 16.14
N MET A 214 -3.73 -0.70 15.59
CA MET A 214 -3.95 -0.48 14.15
C MET A 214 -2.94 -1.26 13.30
N ARG A 215 -1.65 -1.17 13.62
CA ARG A 215 -0.61 -1.94 12.90
C ARG A 215 -0.77 -3.44 13.05
N ARG A 216 -1.16 -3.93 14.24
CA ARG A 216 -1.45 -5.36 14.46
C ARG A 216 -2.65 -5.82 13.63
N ALA A 217 -3.71 -5.01 13.55
CA ALA A 217 -4.87 -5.32 12.72
C ALA A 217 -4.49 -5.41 11.25
N CYS A 218 -3.79 -4.41 10.72
CA CYS A 218 -3.30 -4.42 9.34
C CYS A 218 -2.41 -5.64 9.07
N GLY A 219 -1.43 -5.91 9.93
CA GLY A 219 -0.53 -7.06 9.80
C GLY A 219 -1.26 -8.40 9.87
N GLY A 220 -2.23 -8.54 10.77
CA GLY A 220 -3.07 -9.72 10.88
C GLY A 220 -3.90 -9.99 9.62
N ILE A 221 -4.56 -8.96 9.09
CA ILE A 221 -5.31 -9.04 7.82
C ILE A 221 -4.38 -9.43 6.66
N PHE A 222 -3.18 -8.85 6.60
CA PHE A 222 -2.21 -9.20 5.56
C PHE A 222 -1.82 -10.65 5.60
N VAL A 223 -1.42 -11.15 6.78
CA VAL A 223 -1.01 -12.54 6.95
C VAL A 223 -2.17 -13.47 6.58
N ALA A 224 -3.37 -13.21 7.07
CA ALA A 224 -4.57 -14.01 6.78
C ALA A 224 -4.89 -14.04 5.28
N PHE A 225 -4.82 -12.87 4.62
CA PHE A 225 -5.06 -12.75 3.17
C PHE A 225 -3.99 -13.49 2.35
N LEU A 226 -2.72 -13.32 2.69
CA LEU A 226 -1.62 -13.99 1.97
C LEU A 226 -1.64 -15.50 2.21
N LYS A 227 -1.94 -15.98 3.41
CA LYS A 227 -2.13 -17.40 3.69
C LYS A 227 -3.24 -17.99 2.80
N THR A 228 -4.36 -17.29 2.68
CA THR A 228 -5.49 -17.72 1.85
C THR A 228 -5.10 -17.89 0.38
N TYR A 229 -4.43 -16.90 -0.20
CA TYR A 229 -4.24 -16.87 -1.65
C TYR A 229 -2.88 -17.35 -2.15
N MET A 230 -1.91 -17.53 -1.26
CA MET A 230 -0.59 -18.09 -1.59
C MET A 230 -0.40 -19.53 -1.10
N PHE A 231 -1.13 -19.91 -0.04
CA PHE A 231 -0.93 -21.21 0.62
C PHE A 231 -2.23 -22.01 0.81
N ASP A 232 -3.32 -21.57 0.20
CA ASP A 232 -4.66 -22.21 0.27
C ASP A 232 -5.20 -22.42 1.70
N ASP A 233 -4.77 -21.57 2.65
CA ASP A 233 -5.19 -21.58 4.05
C ASP A 233 -6.09 -20.37 4.34
N ALA A 234 -7.40 -20.58 4.31
CA ALA A 234 -8.40 -19.52 4.49
C ALA A 234 -8.94 -19.42 5.93
N GLU A 235 -8.42 -20.18 6.89
CA GLU A 235 -8.96 -20.24 8.25
C GLU A 235 -8.93 -18.87 8.95
N ASP A 236 -7.76 -18.24 8.98
CA ASP A 236 -7.58 -16.94 9.64
C ASP A 236 -8.44 -15.85 8.99
N LEU A 237 -8.48 -15.80 7.65
CA LEU A 237 -9.26 -14.80 6.92
C LEU A 237 -10.76 -15.00 7.15
N THR A 238 -11.26 -16.23 7.11
CA THR A 238 -12.64 -16.57 7.41
C THR A 238 -13.00 -16.12 8.83
N THR A 239 -12.13 -16.43 9.79
CA THR A 239 -12.32 -16.05 11.19
C THR A 239 -12.42 -14.53 11.40
N ILE A 240 -11.53 -13.76 10.75
CA ILE A 240 -11.57 -12.29 10.82
C ILE A 240 -12.85 -11.73 10.17
N VAL A 241 -13.29 -12.30 9.06
CA VAL A 241 -14.48 -11.84 8.33
C VAL A 241 -15.77 -12.18 9.10
N ASP A 242 -15.87 -13.38 9.62
CA ASP A 242 -17.10 -13.86 10.29
C ASP A 242 -17.26 -13.28 11.70
N SER A 243 -16.15 -12.95 12.37
CA SER A 243 -16.16 -12.45 13.75
C SER A 243 -15.14 -11.33 14.01
N PRO A 244 -15.20 -10.22 13.26
CA PRO A 244 -14.20 -9.16 13.31
C PRO A 244 -14.07 -8.52 14.71
N ALA A 245 -15.17 -8.42 15.44
CA ALA A 245 -15.18 -7.83 16.80
C ALA A 245 -14.44 -8.69 17.84
N THR A 246 -14.25 -10.00 17.56
CA THR A 246 -13.57 -10.92 18.47
C THR A 246 -12.08 -11.03 18.16
N PHE A 247 -11.70 -10.98 16.88
CA PHE A 247 -10.35 -11.29 16.43
C PHE A 247 -9.53 -10.06 16.02
N ALA A 248 -10.18 -8.97 15.64
CA ALA A 248 -9.47 -7.72 15.36
C ALA A 248 -9.26 -6.91 16.65
N PRO A 249 -8.05 -6.38 16.90
CA PRO A 249 -7.78 -5.51 18.06
C PRO A 249 -8.40 -4.13 17.93
N ILE A 250 -9.02 -3.82 16.80
CA ILE A 250 -9.68 -2.56 16.47
C ILE A 250 -11.05 -2.81 15.87
N LYS A 251 -11.90 -1.80 15.84
CA LYS A 251 -13.19 -1.88 15.17
C LYS A 251 -13.01 -1.85 13.65
N LEU A 252 -13.40 -2.92 12.99
CA LEU A 252 -13.48 -3.04 11.55
C LEU A 252 -14.95 -2.93 11.11
N ASP A 253 -15.29 -1.93 10.28
CA ASP A 253 -16.66 -1.73 9.78
C ASP A 253 -16.63 -0.77 8.55
N PRO A 254 -17.02 -1.23 7.34
CA PRO A 254 -17.44 -2.59 7.01
C PRO A 254 -16.28 -3.60 6.90
N VAL A 255 -16.67 -4.88 6.93
CA VAL A 255 -15.84 -6.03 6.58
C VAL A 255 -16.57 -6.82 5.50
N LEU A 256 -15.94 -6.97 4.34
CA LEU A 256 -16.53 -7.65 3.18
C LEU A 256 -15.51 -8.60 2.55
N TRP A 257 -15.98 -9.77 2.13
CA TRP A 257 -15.18 -10.68 1.32
C TRP A 257 -16.03 -11.21 0.17
N LEU A 258 -15.76 -10.68 -1.03
CA LEU A 258 -16.38 -11.15 -2.27
C LEU A 258 -15.46 -12.22 -2.87
N ARG A 259 -15.88 -13.49 -2.82
CA ARG A 259 -15.01 -14.63 -3.17
C ARG A 259 -14.97 -14.91 -4.68
N SER A 260 -16.07 -14.77 -5.38
CA SER A 260 -16.22 -14.96 -6.84
C SER A 260 -17.63 -14.58 -7.29
#